data_1704d82e605bbf74a1a7d98aafdc8afe
#
_entry.id   1704d82e605bbf74a1a7d98aafdc8afe
#
_cell.length_a   1.000
_cell.length_b   1.000
_cell.length_c   1.000
_cell.angle_alpha   90.00
_cell.angle_beta   90.00
_cell.angle_gamma   90.00
#
_symmetry.space_group_name_H-M   'P 1'
#
loop_
_entity.id
_entity.type
_entity.pdbx_description
1 polymer ?
#
loop_
_entity_poly.entity_id
_entity_poly.type
_entity_poly.pdbx_seq_one_letter_code
_entity_poly.pdbx_strand_id
1 'polypeptide(L)'
;MSTTLTAAGPASAVGTAAPTPTSIIRGPGAGDATWFFNALMTTKATMAETAGAYSLTEHLVTAASNPPMHVQTDEDEAFYILEGEVEFEVEGEVVVATPGAFAFVARGAAHCFRVV
;
A
#
# COMPACT_ATOMS: atom_id res chain seq x y z
N MET A 1 3.93 13.48 -10.49
CA MET A 1 3.47 12.14 -10.12
C MET A 1 4.21 11.66 -8.89
N SER A 2 3.54 10.96 -8.00
CA SER A 2 4.14 10.40 -6.79
C SER A 2 4.16 8.88 -6.89
N THR A 3 5.24 8.27 -6.42
CA THR A 3 5.40 6.82 -6.36
C THR A 3 5.52 6.40 -4.91
N THR A 4 4.80 5.38 -4.53
CA THR A 4 4.84 4.83 -3.18
C THR A 4 4.77 3.31 -3.22
N LEU A 5 5.39 2.67 -2.25
CA LEU A 5 5.21 1.25 -1.98
C LEU A 5 4.16 1.10 -0.89
N THR A 6 3.24 0.21 -1.10
CA THR A 6 2.23 -0.12 -0.11
C THR A 6 2.32 -1.60 0.23
N ALA A 7 2.43 -1.89 1.51
CA ALA A 7 2.35 -3.25 2.01
C ALA A 7 1.09 -3.40 2.87
N ALA A 8 0.37 -4.47 2.66
CA ALA A 8 -0.81 -4.80 3.45
C ALA A 8 -0.70 -6.22 3.98
N GLY A 9 -1.01 -6.41 5.22
CA GLY A 9 -0.93 -7.70 5.89
C GLY A 9 -2.20 -8.04 6.66
N PRO A 10 -2.38 -9.32 6.99
CA PRO A 10 -3.58 -9.78 7.69
C PRO A 10 -3.66 -9.21 9.08
N ALA A 11 -4.89 -9.04 9.57
CA ALA A 11 -5.16 -8.56 10.91
C ALA A 11 -4.71 -9.54 12.00
N SER A 12 -4.72 -10.82 11.70
CA SER A 12 -4.25 -11.86 12.61
C SER A 12 -3.78 -13.08 11.84
N ALA A 13 -2.73 -13.72 12.36
CA ALA A 13 -2.33 -15.04 11.88
C ALA A 13 -3.29 -16.07 12.49
N VAL A 14 -4.15 -16.67 11.68
CA VAL A 14 -4.95 -17.80 12.11
C VAL A 14 -4.15 -19.06 11.86
N GLY A 15 -3.82 -19.75 12.93
CA GLY A 15 -2.94 -20.92 12.90
C GLY A 15 -3.58 -22.15 12.28
N THR A 16 -3.62 -22.22 10.97
CA THR A 16 -3.67 -23.48 10.23
C THR A 16 -2.35 -23.63 9.49
N ALA A 17 -1.98 -24.85 9.13
CA ALA A 17 -0.74 -25.10 8.42
C ALA A 17 -0.57 -24.07 7.29
N ALA A 18 0.33 -23.12 7.48
CA ALA A 18 0.58 -22.09 6.50
C ALA A 18 1.17 -22.71 5.24
N PRO A 19 0.72 -22.30 4.03
CA PRO A 19 1.40 -22.64 2.82
C PRO A 19 2.86 -22.15 2.89
N THR A 20 3.74 -22.87 2.22
CA THR A 20 5.15 -22.46 2.14
C THR A 20 5.29 -21.22 1.26
N PRO A 21 5.96 -20.17 1.72
CA PRO A 21 6.20 -19.03 0.87
C PRO A 21 7.14 -19.35 -0.28
N THR A 22 6.97 -18.65 -1.40
CA THR A 22 7.81 -18.78 -2.59
C THR A 22 8.70 -17.56 -2.69
N SER A 23 10.00 -17.78 -2.85
CA SER A 23 10.94 -16.67 -3.08
C SER A 23 10.71 -16.07 -4.47
N ILE A 24 10.66 -14.74 -4.54
CA ILE A 24 10.46 -14.00 -5.79
C ILE A 24 11.45 -12.85 -5.89
N ILE A 25 11.82 -12.52 -7.12
CA ILE A 25 12.59 -11.32 -7.43
C ILE A 25 11.93 -10.67 -8.64
N ARG A 26 11.47 -9.43 -8.48
CA ARG A 26 10.90 -8.65 -9.56
C ARG A 26 11.68 -7.37 -9.73
N GLY A 27 12.20 -7.15 -10.93
CA GLY A 27 12.93 -5.94 -11.27
C GLY A 27 12.04 -4.69 -11.35
N PRO A 28 12.63 -3.53 -11.65
CA PRO A 28 11.88 -2.29 -11.83
C PRO A 28 10.76 -2.46 -12.87
N GLY A 29 9.56 -2.00 -12.56
CA GLY A 29 8.40 -2.08 -13.44
C GLY A 29 7.80 -3.47 -13.61
N ALA A 30 8.40 -4.51 -13.07
CA ALA A 30 7.88 -5.87 -13.18
C ALA A 30 6.75 -6.13 -12.17
N GLY A 31 5.77 -6.93 -12.59
CA GLY A 31 4.59 -7.29 -11.83
C GLY A 31 3.32 -6.99 -12.60
N ASP A 32 2.19 -7.51 -12.12
CA ASP A 32 0.89 -7.23 -12.73
C ASP A 32 0.48 -5.80 -12.43
N ALA A 33 0.21 -5.03 -13.48
CA ALA A 33 -0.18 -3.64 -13.37
C ALA A 33 -1.67 -3.45 -13.66
N THR A 34 -2.33 -2.66 -12.82
CA THR A 34 -3.75 -2.37 -12.92
C THR A 34 -4.00 -0.88 -12.64
N TRP A 35 -4.86 -0.26 -13.41
CA TRP A 35 -5.33 1.09 -13.13
C TRP A 35 -6.49 1.06 -12.16
N PHE A 36 -6.39 1.85 -11.10
CA PHE A 36 -7.41 1.95 -10.07
C PHE A 36 -7.42 3.37 -9.50
N PHE A 37 -8.56 4.05 -9.55
CA PHE A 37 -8.70 5.46 -9.14
C PHE A 37 -7.62 6.38 -9.71
N ASN A 38 -7.33 6.25 -11.01
CA ASN A 38 -6.29 7.02 -11.70
C ASN A 38 -4.88 6.83 -11.14
N ALA A 39 -4.64 5.74 -10.44
CA ALA A 39 -3.31 5.31 -10.02
C ALA A 39 -2.94 4.02 -10.74
N LEU A 40 -1.70 3.91 -11.18
CA LEU A 40 -1.18 2.65 -11.71
C LEU A 40 -0.62 1.85 -10.54
N MET A 41 -1.21 0.71 -10.28
CA MET A 41 -0.82 -0.19 -9.20
C MET A 41 -0.10 -1.40 -9.79
N THR A 42 1.17 -1.55 -9.46
CA THR A 42 1.96 -2.70 -9.89
C THR A 42 2.19 -3.63 -8.71
N THR A 43 1.69 -4.85 -8.79
CA THR A 43 1.86 -5.84 -7.73
C THR A 43 3.26 -6.40 -7.72
N LYS A 44 3.98 -6.22 -6.62
CA LYS A 44 5.33 -6.75 -6.41
C LYS A 44 5.33 -8.07 -5.67
N ALA A 45 4.39 -8.27 -4.76
CA ALA A 45 4.21 -9.53 -4.05
C ALA A 45 2.74 -9.73 -3.72
N THR A 46 2.24 -10.92 -3.94
CA THR A 46 0.87 -11.29 -3.58
C THR A 46 0.83 -11.97 -2.21
N MET A 47 -0.32 -11.96 -1.56
CA MET A 47 -0.53 -12.71 -0.33
C MET A 47 -0.26 -14.20 -0.52
N ALA A 48 -0.61 -14.76 -1.66
CA ALA A 48 -0.34 -16.18 -1.95
C ALA A 48 1.15 -16.47 -1.99
N GLU A 49 1.94 -15.60 -2.62
CA GLU A 49 3.40 -15.76 -2.72
C GLU A 49 4.10 -15.68 -1.37
N THR A 50 3.59 -14.82 -0.47
CA THR A 50 4.16 -14.62 0.87
C THR A 50 3.55 -15.55 1.92
N ALA A 51 2.71 -16.51 1.51
CA ALA A 51 1.99 -17.41 2.41
C ALA A 51 1.14 -16.66 3.45
N GLY A 52 0.49 -15.59 3.01
CA GLY A 52 -0.42 -14.81 3.82
C GLY A 52 0.23 -13.74 4.70
N ALA A 53 1.53 -13.52 4.56
CA ALA A 53 2.22 -12.54 5.41
C ALA A 53 1.91 -11.09 5.02
N TYR A 54 1.94 -10.78 3.73
CA TYR A 54 1.65 -9.44 3.21
C TYR A 54 1.45 -9.48 1.69
N SER A 55 0.91 -8.39 1.16
CA SER A 55 1.02 -8.05 -0.25
C SER A 55 1.78 -6.72 -0.40
N LEU A 56 2.49 -6.55 -1.49
CA LEU A 56 3.25 -5.33 -1.75
C LEU A 56 2.92 -4.81 -3.15
N THR A 57 2.52 -3.54 -3.23
CA THR A 57 2.21 -2.87 -4.49
C THR A 57 2.96 -1.56 -4.60
N GLU A 58 3.43 -1.24 -5.81
CA GLU A 58 3.95 0.07 -6.13
C GLU A 58 2.82 0.89 -6.77
N HIS A 59 2.58 2.08 -6.24
CA HIS A 59 1.54 2.97 -6.74
C HIS A 59 2.17 4.17 -7.43
N LEU A 60 1.86 4.36 -8.70
CA LEU A 60 2.15 5.59 -9.41
C LEU A 60 0.88 6.44 -9.38
N VAL A 61 0.86 7.42 -8.49
CA VAL A 61 -0.32 8.21 -8.17
C VAL A 61 -0.25 9.55 -8.87
N THR A 62 -1.34 9.93 -9.54
CA THR A 62 -1.46 11.22 -10.21
C THR A 62 -2.31 12.19 -9.39
N ALA A 63 -2.27 13.48 -9.72
CA ALA A 63 -3.12 14.49 -9.08
C ALA A 63 -4.63 14.19 -9.24
N ALA A 64 -5.00 13.39 -10.24
CA ALA A 64 -6.37 12.95 -10.45
C ALA A 64 -6.77 11.79 -9.55
N SER A 65 -5.82 11.16 -8.90
CA SER A 65 -6.08 10.08 -7.95
C SER A 65 -6.47 10.69 -6.60
N ASN A 66 -7.71 10.52 -6.24
CA ASN A 66 -8.28 11.12 -5.03
C ASN A 66 -9.22 10.12 -4.36
N PRO A 67 -8.67 9.05 -3.77
CA PRO A 67 -9.51 8.05 -3.12
C PRO A 67 -10.27 8.67 -1.95
N PRO A 68 -11.53 8.24 -1.73
CA PRO A 68 -12.31 8.75 -0.61
C PRO A 68 -11.75 8.27 0.73
N MET A 69 -12.10 8.99 1.79
CA MET A 69 -11.87 8.54 3.15
C MET A 69 -12.46 7.13 3.32
N HIS A 70 -11.67 6.20 3.80
CA HIS A 70 -12.10 4.82 3.97
C HIS A 70 -11.48 4.17 5.19
N VAL A 71 -12.01 3.03 5.58
CA VAL A 71 -11.53 2.24 6.70
C VAL A 71 -11.27 0.82 6.21
N GLN A 72 -10.06 0.32 6.49
CA GLN A 72 -9.72 -1.09 6.32
C GLN A 72 -9.87 -1.77 7.67
N THR A 73 -10.73 -2.77 7.76
CA THR A 73 -10.99 -3.46 9.03
C THR A 73 -10.18 -4.75 9.18
N ASP A 74 -9.74 -5.34 8.06
CA ASP A 74 -9.11 -6.66 8.03
C ASP A 74 -7.59 -6.59 7.83
N GLU A 75 -7.05 -5.44 7.50
CA GLU A 75 -5.65 -5.27 7.13
C GLU A 75 -5.05 -4.01 7.73
N ASP A 76 -3.80 -4.12 8.14
CA ASP A 76 -2.94 -2.96 8.35
C ASP A 76 -2.31 -2.56 7.02
N GLU A 77 -2.08 -1.28 6.81
CA GLU A 77 -1.42 -0.76 5.63
C GLU A 77 -0.17 0.03 5.99
N ALA A 78 0.87 -0.12 5.18
CA ALA A 78 2.08 0.67 5.33
C ALA A 78 2.42 1.31 3.98
N PHE A 79 2.85 2.57 4.03
CA PHE A 79 3.21 3.35 2.86
C PHE A 79 4.62 3.87 3.01
N TYR A 80 5.42 3.71 1.98
CA TYR A 80 6.76 4.29 1.90
C TYR A 80 6.85 5.15 0.65
N ILE A 81 7.16 6.43 0.81
CA ILE A 81 7.18 7.37 -0.30
C ILE A 81 8.52 7.28 -1.02
N LEU A 82 8.45 6.96 -2.30
CA LEU A 82 9.63 6.85 -3.15
C LEU A 82 9.95 8.16 -3.85
N GLU A 83 8.91 8.91 -4.26
CA GLU A 83 9.04 10.06 -5.11
C GLU A 83 7.84 10.97 -4.97
N GLY A 84 8.03 12.29 -5.03
CA GLY A 84 6.96 13.27 -4.91
C GLY A 84 6.51 13.52 -3.47
N GLU A 85 5.37 14.16 -3.32
CA GLU A 85 4.79 14.47 -2.01
C GLU A 85 3.35 13.98 -1.94
N VAL A 86 3.00 13.35 -0.83
CA VAL A 86 1.67 12.81 -0.59
C VAL A 86 1.15 13.34 0.74
N GLU A 87 -0.02 13.93 0.71
CA GLU A 87 -0.70 14.33 1.93
C GLU A 87 -1.57 13.16 2.42
N PHE A 88 -1.31 12.73 3.64
CA PHE A 88 -2.12 11.73 4.32
C PHE A 88 -3.02 12.39 5.35
N GLU A 89 -4.25 11.94 5.40
CA GLU A 89 -5.15 12.23 6.50
C GLU A 89 -5.50 10.91 7.20
N VAL A 90 -5.14 10.79 8.45
CA VAL A 90 -5.36 9.59 9.26
C VAL A 90 -5.99 10.01 10.58
N GLU A 91 -7.20 9.56 10.84
CA GLU A 91 -7.95 9.89 12.07
C GLU A 91 -8.00 11.38 12.37
N GLY A 92 -8.18 12.20 11.32
CA GLY A 92 -8.27 13.66 11.45
C GLY A 92 -6.92 14.37 11.48
N GLU A 93 -5.82 13.68 11.56
CA GLU A 93 -4.47 14.25 11.49
C GLU A 93 -3.99 14.31 10.06
N VAL A 94 -3.50 15.46 9.62
CA VAL A 94 -3.04 15.71 8.26
C VAL A 94 -1.54 15.92 8.25
N VAL A 95 -0.83 15.13 7.46
CA VAL A 95 0.63 15.21 7.34
C VAL A 95 1.03 15.06 5.87
N VAL A 96 1.95 15.92 5.41
CA VAL A 96 2.57 15.78 4.09
C VAL A 96 3.81 14.91 4.19
N ALA A 97 3.79 13.79 3.48
CA ALA A 97 4.89 12.84 3.42
C ALA A 97 5.74 13.10 2.18
N THR A 98 7.04 13.20 2.37
CA THR A 98 8.06 13.42 1.34
C THR A 98 8.87 12.14 1.11
N PRO A 99 9.72 12.06 0.07
CA PRO A 99 10.52 10.85 -0.19
C PRO A 99 11.29 10.37 1.04
N GLY A 100 11.18 9.09 1.32
CA GLY A 100 11.76 8.48 2.52
C GLY A 100 10.83 8.47 3.74
N ALA A 101 9.68 9.13 3.65
CA ALA A 101 8.68 9.09 4.72
C ALA A 101 7.96 7.74 4.76
N PHE A 102 7.57 7.35 5.95
CA PHE A 102 6.82 6.13 6.21
C PHE A 102 5.52 6.45 6.94
N ALA A 103 4.43 5.86 6.48
CA ALA A 103 3.14 5.95 7.14
C ALA A 103 2.62 4.54 7.42
N PHE A 104 2.22 4.29 8.64
CA PHE A 104 1.53 3.06 9.03
C PHE A 104 0.10 3.42 9.39
N VAL A 105 -0.83 2.76 8.75
CA VAL A 105 -2.26 2.92 9.02
C VAL A 105 -2.78 1.63 9.61
N ALA A 106 -3.09 1.68 10.90
CA ALA A 106 -3.63 0.52 11.60
C ALA A 106 -5.03 0.19 11.09
N ARG A 107 -5.37 -1.09 11.10
CA ARG A 107 -6.75 -1.50 10.80
C ARG A 107 -7.74 -0.72 11.67
N GLY A 108 -8.87 -0.35 11.09
CA GLY A 108 -9.89 0.44 11.76
C GLY A 108 -9.67 1.94 11.74
N ALA A 109 -8.52 2.43 11.32
CA ALA A 109 -8.26 3.86 11.21
C ALA A 109 -8.82 4.42 9.91
N ALA A 110 -9.65 5.46 10.00
CA ALA A 110 -10.16 6.16 8.83
C ALA A 110 -9.03 6.98 8.20
N HIS A 111 -8.82 6.83 6.91
CA HIS A 111 -7.72 7.49 6.21
C HIS A 111 -8.01 7.75 4.74
N CYS A 112 -7.29 8.71 4.19
CA CYS A 112 -7.18 8.95 2.76
C CYS A 112 -5.83 9.59 2.45
N PHE A 113 -5.51 9.71 1.19
CA PHE A 113 -4.30 10.40 0.74
C PHE A 113 -4.56 11.12 -0.57
N ARG A 114 -3.71 12.10 -0.86
CA ARG A 114 -3.74 12.81 -2.14
C ARG A 114 -2.34 13.30 -2.49
N VAL A 115 -2.07 13.42 -3.78
CA VAL A 115 -0.82 14.04 -4.27
C VAL A 115 -0.89 15.55 -4.04
N VAL A 116 0.18 16.07 -3.51
CA VAL A 116 0.31 17.52 -3.30
C VAL A 116 0.70 18.22 -4.60
#